data_343282410941fef8a3c2c149ba1c1fee
#
_entry.id   343282410941fef8a3c2c149ba1c1fee
#
_cell.length_a   1.000
_cell.length_b   1.000
_cell.length_c   1.000
_cell.angle_alpha   90.00
_cell.angle_beta   90.00
_cell.angle_gamma   90.00
#
_symmetry.space_group_name_H-M   'P 1'
#
loop_
_entity.id
_entity.type
_entity.pdbx_description
1 polymer ?
#
loop_
_entity_poly.entity_id
_entity_poly.type
_entity_poly.pdbx_seq_one_letter_code
_entity_poly.pdbx_strand_id
1 'polypeptide(L)'
;MKIASTGVRLTAVLALVGALGGCATTGGGSAPSRADPFEPFNRVMYAIHEPLDTNIVRPIAQAWVDYVPTPIQSGVHTFFGNIEDGFSAFNSLLQGKWDKAGDDLGRLTVNIWGFGVVDIASQVGIPKGDEDFGQTFGYWGIPQGPYLFVPLIGPTTVRDGTGLVIRYYLGPTTYVVNDVPLRNVLYFLGALDLRVQALDASKMVDQAAIDRYTFIRRAYLQRREYLVHDGNPPRKDDDE
;
A
#
# COMPACT_ATOMS: atom_id res chain seq x y z
N MET A 1 34.20 15.78 16.21
CA MET A 1 33.24 16.88 15.94
C MET A 1 32.06 16.42 15.08
N LYS A 2 31.39 15.29 15.44
CA LYS A 2 30.22 14.72 14.69
C LYS A 2 28.96 14.51 15.55
N ILE A 3 28.98 14.84 16.85
CA ILE A 3 27.85 14.58 17.78
C ILE A 3 26.85 15.76 17.80
N ALA A 4 27.26 16.97 17.43
CA ALA A 4 26.40 18.15 17.46
C ALA A 4 25.33 18.21 16.35
N SER A 5 25.52 17.49 15.23
CA SER A 5 24.59 17.51 14.10
C SER A 5 23.35 16.63 14.27
N THR A 6 23.42 15.61 15.11
CA THR A 6 22.31 14.67 15.35
C THR A 6 21.26 15.27 16.29
N GLY A 7 21.69 16.04 17.31
CA GLY A 7 20.79 16.72 18.24
C GLY A 7 19.93 17.80 17.56
N VAL A 8 20.53 18.58 16.66
CA VAL A 8 19.82 19.64 15.92
C VAL A 8 18.77 19.08 14.96
N ARG A 9 19.03 17.91 14.37
CA ARG A 9 18.05 17.27 13.48
C ARG A 9 16.87 16.66 14.24
N LEU A 10 17.12 16.12 15.43
CA LEU A 10 16.07 15.55 16.28
C LEU A 10 15.16 16.64 16.86
N THR A 11 15.70 17.78 17.28
CA THR A 11 14.92 18.95 17.73
C THR A 11 14.13 19.60 16.61
N ALA A 12 14.66 19.66 15.39
CA ALA A 12 13.92 20.18 14.23
C ALA A 12 12.73 19.29 13.84
N VAL A 13 12.87 17.97 13.92
CA VAL A 13 11.76 17.02 13.66
C VAL A 13 10.69 17.11 14.76
N LEU A 14 11.09 17.23 16.02
CA LEU A 14 10.15 17.40 17.13
C LEU A 14 9.41 18.75 17.09
N ALA A 15 10.08 19.83 16.67
CA ALA A 15 9.46 21.13 16.47
C ALA A 15 8.47 21.14 15.28
N LEU A 16 8.76 20.41 14.21
CA LEU A 16 7.86 20.26 13.05
C LEU A 16 6.60 19.49 13.42
N VAL A 17 6.70 18.44 14.25
CA VAL A 17 5.57 17.66 14.75
C VAL A 17 4.71 18.50 15.73
N GLY A 18 5.31 19.37 16.54
CA GLY A 18 4.61 20.28 17.45
C GLY A 18 3.87 21.43 16.73
N ALA A 19 4.39 21.91 15.61
CA ALA A 19 3.77 22.99 14.81
C ALA A 19 2.53 22.50 14.04
N LEU A 20 2.42 21.20 13.71
CA LEU A 20 1.27 20.61 13.05
C LEU A 20 0.05 20.44 13.96
N GLY A 21 0.23 20.43 15.30
CA GLY A 21 -0.86 20.37 16.26
C GLY A 21 -1.67 21.66 16.45
N GLY A 22 -1.17 22.80 15.97
CA GLY A 22 -1.75 24.13 16.22
C GLY A 22 -2.84 24.60 15.22
N CYS A 23 -3.03 23.94 14.09
CA CYS A 23 -3.98 24.37 13.04
C CYS A 23 -5.35 23.69 13.06
N ALA A 24 -5.66 22.90 14.09
CA ALA A 24 -6.86 22.05 14.11
C ALA A 24 -8.17 22.73 14.58
N THR A 25 -8.22 24.07 14.78
CA THR A 25 -9.36 24.71 15.45
C THR A 25 -10.16 25.75 14.66
N THR A 26 -10.02 25.85 13.35
CA THR A 26 -10.85 26.79 12.56
C THR A 26 -11.42 26.16 11.29
N GLY A 27 -12.51 25.41 11.45
CA GLY A 27 -13.32 24.95 10.32
C GLY A 27 -14.48 24.10 10.85
N GLY A 28 -15.72 24.51 10.63
CA GLY A 28 -16.95 23.81 11.03
C GLY A 28 -17.09 22.43 10.36
N GLY A 29 -16.31 21.49 10.83
CA GLY A 29 -16.35 20.09 10.43
C GLY A 29 -16.96 19.25 11.53
N SER A 30 -17.69 18.21 11.14
CA SER A 30 -18.19 17.15 12.03
C SER A 30 -17.06 16.70 12.97
N ALA A 31 -17.42 16.35 14.21
CA ALA A 31 -16.44 15.84 15.17
C ALA A 31 -15.60 14.70 14.53
N PRO A 32 -14.28 14.66 14.76
CA PRO A 32 -13.41 13.63 14.18
C PRO A 32 -13.97 12.24 14.55
N SER A 33 -14.12 11.39 13.56
CA SER A 33 -14.55 10.02 13.83
C SER A 33 -13.44 9.27 14.60
N ARG A 34 -13.79 8.32 15.47
CA ARG A 34 -12.78 7.48 16.15
C ARG A 34 -11.81 6.80 15.18
N ALA A 35 -12.27 6.55 13.96
CA ALA A 35 -11.46 5.93 12.91
C ALA A 35 -10.50 6.91 12.20
N ASP A 36 -10.77 8.22 12.24
CA ASP A 36 -9.97 9.25 11.56
C ASP A 36 -9.86 10.52 12.42
N PRO A 37 -9.05 10.46 13.50
CA PRO A 37 -8.83 11.63 14.35
C PRO A 37 -8.04 12.74 13.65
N PHE A 38 -7.36 12.43 12.53
CA PHE A 38 -6.57 13.36 11.72
C PHE A 38 -7.27 13.77 10.41
N GLU A 39 -8.60 13.67 10.34
CA GLU A 39 -9.35 13.99 9.12
C GLU A 39 -8.98 15.33 8.48
N PRO A 40 -8.84 16.46 9.20
CA PRO A 40 -8.44 17.73 8.58
C PRO A 40 -7.07 17.66 7.90
N PHE A 41 -6.10 17.01 8.53
CA PHE A 41 -4.77 16.79 7.97
C PHE A 41 -4.84 15.86 6.74
N ASN A 42 -5.54 14.75 6.86
CA ASN A 42 -5.67 13.76 5.79
C ASN A 42 -6.39 14.33 4.56
N ARG A 43 -7.38 15.21 4.75
CA ARG A 43 -8.04 15.91 3.64
C ARG A 43 -7.09 16.87 2.90
N VAL A 44 -6.18 17.54 3.61
CA VAL A 44 -5.13 18.36 2.98
C VAL A 44 -4.17 17.47 2.18
N MET A 45 -3.74 16.35 2.74
CA MET A 45 -2.87 15.39 2.03
C MET A 45 -3.57 14.81 0.79
N TYR A 46 -4.86 14.50 0.88
CA TYR A 46 -5.67 14.09 -0.25
C TYR A 46 -5.79 15.19 -1.31
N ALA A 47 -6.04 16.43 -0.91
CA ALA A 47 -6.12 17.57 -1.83
C ALA A 47 -4.81 17.86 -2.57
N ILE A 48 -3.66 17.48 -2.00
CA ILE A 48 -2.36 17.51 -2.69
C ILE A 48 -2.22 16.31 -3.64
N HIS A 49 -2.66 15.13 -3.21
CA HIS A 49 -2.56 13.90 -3.99
C HIS A 49 -3.43 13.93 -5.25
N GLU A 50 -4.68 14.35 -5.13
CA GLU A 50 -5.69 14.25 -6.19
C GLU A 50 -5.26 14.95 -7.51
N PRO A 51 -4.78 16.22 -7.52
CA PRO A 51 -4.30 16.82 -8.74
C PRO A 51 -3.03 16.20 -9.30
N LEU A 52 -2.13 15.70 -8.44
CA LEU A 52 -0.93 14.98 -8.88
C LEU A 52 -1.31 13.65 -9.55
N ASP A 53 -2.22 12.90 -8.96
CA ASP A 53 -2.70 11.66 -9.56
C ASP A 53 -3.44 11.92 -10.86
N THR A 54 -4.40 12.83 -10.87
CA THR A 54 -5.28 13.08 -12.02
C THR A 54 -4.52 13.65 -13.21
N ASN A 55 -3.56 14.56 -12.99
CA ASN A 55 -2.89 15.27 -14.07
C ASN A 55 -1.55 14.66 -14.49
N ILE A 56 -0.95 13.81 -13.67
CA ILE A 56 0.38 13.24 -13.94
C ILE A 56 0.35 11.71 -13.88
N VAL A 57 0.03 11.12 -12.73
CA VAL A 57 0.23 9.68 -12.52
C VAL A 57 -0.78 8.85 -13.31
N ARG A 58 -2.06 9.21 -13.29
CA ARG A 58 -3.14 8.55 -14.03
C ARG A 58 -2.92 8.62 -15.54
N PRO A 59 -2.61 9.76 -16.18
CA PRO A 59 -2.27 9.82 -17.60
C PRO A 59 -1.08 8.94 -17.99
N ILE A 60 -0.03 8.87 -17.17
CA ILE A 60 1.11 7.97 -17.41
C ILE A 60 0.68 6.51 -17.34
N ALA A 61 -0.12 6.12 -16.33
CA ALA A 61 -0.66 4.78 -16.21
C ALA A 61 -1.59 4.42 -17.38
N GLN A 62 -2.41 5.36 -17.83
CA GLN A 62 -3.26 5.14 -19.00
C GLN A 62 -2.44 5.01 -20.28
N ALA A 63 -1.43 5.85 -20.48
CA ALA A 63 -0.52 5.74 -21.63
C ALA A 63 0.24 4.40 -21.63
N TRP A 64 0.62 3.88 -20.46
CA TRP A 64 1.20 2.55 -20.34
C TRP A 64 0.25 1.48 -20.88
N VAL A 65 -1.02 1.52 -20.50
CA VAL A 65 -2.04 0.56 -20.97
C VAL A 65 -2.30 0.70 -22.47
N ASP A 66 -2.34 1.93 -22.98
CA ASP A 66 -2.74 2.22 -24.37
C ASP A 66 -1.61 1.94 -25.37
N TYR A 67 -0.34 2.16 -25.00
CA TYR A 67 0.79 2.13 -25.95
C TYR A 67 1.77 0.97 -25.74
N VAL A 68 1.85 0.40 -24.53
CA VAL A 68 2.77 -0.73 -24.29
C VAL A 68 2.10 -2.04 -24.66
N PRO A 69 2.75 -2.93 -25.43
CA PRO A 69 2.18 -4.23 -25.77
C PRO A 69 1.83 -5.08 -24.53
N THR A 70 0.67 -5.73 -24.55
CA THR A 70 0.16 -6.55 -23.43
C THR A 70 1.17 -7.55 -22.88
N PRO A 71 2.00 -8.26 -23.71
CA PRO A 71 2.99 -9.19 -23.15
C PRO A 71 4.04 -8.50 -22.26
N ILE A 72 4.40 -7.25 -22.56
CA ILE A 72 5.34 -6.47 -21.74
C ILE A 72 4.66 -6.02 -20.46
N GLN A 73 3.42 -5.52 -20.54
CA GLN A 73 2.63 -5.17 -19.34
C GLN A 73 2.50 -6.37 -18.41
N SER A 74 2.09 -7.53 -18.94
CA SER A 74 1.95 -8.76 -18.16
C SER A 74 3.28 -9.23 -17.56
N GLY A 75 4.38 -9.11 -18.31
CA GLY A 75 5.71 -9.46 -17.81
C GLY A 75 6.14 -8.60 -16.62
N VAL A 76 5.92 -7.29 -16.70
CA VAL A 76 6.21 -6.36 -15.60
C VAL A 76 5.32 -6.67 -14.39
N HIS A 77 4.02 -6.87 -14.62
CA HIS A 77 3.08 -7.25 -13.57
C HIS A 77 3.47 -8.56 -12.87
N THR A 78 3.82 -9.60 -13.63
CA THR A 78 4.25 -10.89 -13.07
C THR A 78 5.56 -10.75 -12.29
N PHE A 79 6.52 -9.97 -12.80
CA PHE A 79 7.79 -9.75 -12.11
C PHE A 79 7.57 -9.13 -10.70
N PHE A 80 6.78 -8.07 -10.60
CA PHE A 80 6.45 -7.46 -9.30
C PHE A 80 5.53 -8.36 -8.48
N GLY A 81 4.60 -9.08 -9.11
CA GLY A 81 3.74 -10.07 -8.49
C GLY A 81 4.53 -11.17 -7.78
N ASN A 82 5.63 -11.66 -8.36
CA ASN A 82 6.49 -12.65 -7.71
C ASN A 82 7.20 -12.08 -6.46
N ILE A 83 7.57 -10.80 -6.47
CA ILE A 83 8.10 -10.15 -5.26
C ILE A 83 7.03 -10.09 -4.17
N GLU A 84 5.77 -9.79 -4.55
CA GLU A 84 4.62 -9.84 -3.62
C GLU A 84 4.38 -11.24 -3.09
N ASP A 85 4.39 -12.27 -3.96
CA ASP A 85 4.21 -13.67 -3.55
C ASP A 85 5.28 -14.06 -2.50
N GLY A 86 6.53 -13.57 -2.64
CA GLY A 86 7.59 -13.76 -1.63
C GLY A 86 7.27 -13.10 -0.29
N PHE A 87 6.77 -11.86 -0.29
CA PHE A 87 6.35 -11.18 0.93
C PHE A 87 5.10 -11.82 1.53
N SER A 88 4.14 -12.24 0.70
CA SER A 88 2.95 -12.95 1.14
C SER A 88 3.31 -14.27 1.82
N ALA A 89 4.18 -15.09 1.20
CA ALA A 89 4.68 -16.32 1.80
C ALA A 89 5.32 -16.07 3.17
N PHE A 90 6.19 -15.05 3.27
CA PHE A 90 6.85 -14.71 4.52
C PHE A 90 5.85 -14.29 5.61
N ASN A 91 4.89 -13.44 5.27
CA ASN A 91 3.85 -13.00 6.21
C ASN A 91 2.91 -14.14 6.60
N SER A 92 2.54 -15.02 5.66
CA SER A 92 1.77 -16.22 5.92
C SER A 92 2.46 -17.14 6.93
N LEU A 93 3.78 -17.34 6.79
CA LEU A 93 4.58 -18.09 7.76
C LEU A 93 4.58 -17.43 9.15
N LEU A 94 4.71 -16.11 9.23
CA LEU A 94 4.66 -15.36 10.50
C LEU A 94 3.29 -15.45 11.19
N GLN A 95 2.23 -15.71 10.42
CA GLN A 95 0.87 -15.90 10.90
C GLN A 95 0.52 -17.37 11.16
N GLY A 96 1.42 -18.33 10.84
CA GLY A 96 1.18 -19.76 10.96
C GLY A 96 0.24 -20.32 9.90
N LYS A 97 0.03 -19.62 8.80
CA LYS A 97 -0.84 -19.99 7.66
C LYS A 97 -0.05 -20.81 6.63
N TRP A 98 0.27 -22.07 6.98
CA TRP A 98 1.19 -22.90 6.20
C TRP A 98 0.70 -23.21 4.80
N ASP A 99 -0.62 -23.40 4.61
CA ASP A 99 -1.21 -23.67 3.29
C ASP A 99 -1.04 -22.47 2.35
N LYS A 100 -1.36 -21.26 2.81
CA LYS A 100 -1.15 -20.03 2.04
C LYS A 100 0.32 -19.80 1.71
N ALA A 101 1.21 -20.01 2.69
CA ALA A 101 2.64 -19.91 2.46
C ALA A 101 3.13 -20.93 1.42
N GLY A 102 2.58 -22.15 1.45
CA GLY A 102 2.85 -23.20 0.46
C GLY A 102 2.41 -22.79 -0.94
N ASP A 103 1.22 -22.22 -1.08
CA ASP A 103 0.70 -21.71 -2.36
C ASP A 103 1.61 -20.61 -2.92
N ASP A 104 1.95 -19.60 -2.13
CA ASP A 104 2.82 -18.50 -2.55
C ASP A 104 4.23 -18.97 -2.96
N LEU A 105 4.85 -19.88 -2.18
CA LEU A 105 6.13 -20.49 -2.55
C LEU A 105 6.02 -21.37 -3.80
N GLY A 106 4.90 -22.07 -3.96
CA GLY A 106 4.58 -22.84 -5.16
C GLY A 106 4.51 -21.93 -6.39
N ARG A 107 3.83 -20.79 -6.27
CA ARG A 107 3.78 -19.75 -7.33
C ARG A 107 5.17 -19.29 -7.75
N LEU A 108 6.00 -18.89 -6.77
CA LEU A 108 7.38 -18.48 -7.03
C LEU A 108 8.16 -19.59 -7.77
N THR A 109 8.07 -20.84 -7.31
CA THR A 109 8.76 -21.96 -7.89
C THR A 109 8.33 -22.22 -9.34
N VAL A 110 7.02 -22.19 -9.59
CA VAL A 110 6.48 -22.45 -10.94
C VAL A 110 6.81 -21.28 -11.89
N ASN A 111 6.72 -20.04 -11.42
CA ASN A 111 6.99 -18.86 -12.24
C ASN A 111 8.48 -18.69 -12.60
N ILE A 112 9.43 -19.34 -11.90
CA ILE A 112 10.83 -19.43 -12.30
C ILE A 112 10.98 -20.06 -13.70
N TRP A 113 10.15 -21.04 -14.05
CA TRP A 113 10.16 -21.67 -15.39
C TRP A 113 9.73 -20.69 -16.50
N GLY A 114 8.95 -19.65 -16.15
CA GLY A 114 8.62 -18.52 -17.02
C GLY A 114 9.60 -17.34 -16.91
N PHE A 115 10.82 -17.57 -16.42
CA PHE A 115 11.84 -16.53 -16.16
C PHE A 115 11.34 -15.41 -15.23
N GLY A 116 10.33 -15.69 -14.41
CA GLY A 116 9.72 -14.72 -13.50
C GLY A 116 8.90 -13.61 -14.18
N VAL A 117 8.65 -13.72 -15.48
CA VAL A 117 7.88 -12.74 -16.27
C VAL A 117 6.62 -13.33 -16.91
N VAL A 118 6.45 -14.65 -16.82
CA VAL A 118 5.23 -15.35 -17.23
C VAL A 118 4.56 -15.96 -15.99
N ASP A 119 3.30 -15.62 -15.76
CA ASP A 119 2.52 -16.17 -14.63
C ASP A 119 1.96 -17.56 -14.99
N ILE A 120 2.84 -18.56 -14.92
CA ILE A 120 2.48 -19.95 -15.12
C ILE A 120 1.64 -20.44 -13.93
N ALA A 121 1.92 -19.96 -12.73
CA ALA A 121 1.24 -20.38 -11.51
C ALA A 121 -0.27 -20.13 -11.58
N SER A 122 -0.71 -18.97 -12.07
CA SER A 122 -2.14 -18.70 -12.29
C SER A 122 -2.75 -19.59 -13.38
N GLN A 123 -1.98 -19.94 -14.41
CA GLN A 123 -2.46 -20.84 -15.47
C GLN A 123 -2.70 -22.28 -14.98
N VAL A 124 -1.91 -22.74 -14.00
CA VAL A 124 -2.10 -24.06 -13.38
C VAL A 124 -3.00 -24.03 -12.15
N GLY A 125 -3.60 -22.87 -11.84
CA GLY A 125 -4.63 -22.73 -10.80
C GLY A 125 -4.10 -22.59 -9.38
N ILE A 126 -2.84 -22.22 -9.17
CA ILE A 126 -2.31 -21.93 -7.82
C ILE A 126 -2.83 -20.57 -7.37
N PRO A 127 -3.56 -20.49 -6.24
CA PRO A 127 -4.12 -19.22 -5.76
C PRO A 127 -3.02 -18.23 -5.40
N LYS A 128 -3.31 -16.94 -5.57
CA LYS A 128 -2.40 -15.85 -5.18
C LYS A 128 -2.73 -15.39 -3.77
N GLY A 129 -1.71 -15.34 -2.90
CA GLY A 129 -1.82 -14.73 -1.59
C GLY A 129 -1.71 -13.20 -1.64
N ASP A 130 -2.15 -12.56 -0.57
CA ASP A 130 -2.13 -11.10 -0.40
C ASP A 130 -1.75 -10.68 1.03
N GLU A 131 -1.02 -11.55 1.75
CA GLU A 131 -0.60 -11.28 3.12
C GLU A 131 0.53 -10.25 3.17
N ASP A 132 0.39 -9.29 4.08
CA ASP A 132 1.36 -8.23 4.29
C ASP A 132 1.71 -8.03 5.78
N PHE A 133 2.72 -7.20 6.08
CA PHE A 133 3.15 -6.92 7.45
C PHE A 133 2.05 -6.25 8.30
N GLY A 134 1.20 -5.39 7.70
CA GLY A 134 0.08 -4.79 8.40
C GLY A 134 -0.97 -5.82 8.81
N GLN A 135 -1.23 -6.83 7.97
CA GLN A 135 -2.08 -7.98 8.30
C GLN A 135 -1.44 -8.83 9.39
N THR A 136 -0.15 -9.14 9.27
CA THR A 136 0.60 -9.89 10.30
C THR A 136 0.53 -9.20 11.66
N PHE A 137 0.73 -7.90 11.72
CA PHE A 137 0.58 -7.13 12.96
C PHE A 137 -0.86 -7.17 13.48
N GLY A 138 -1.86 -7.08 12.61
CA GLY A 138 -3.27 -7.22 12.98
C GLY A 138 -3.59 -8.60 13.52
N TYR A 139 -3.10 -9.65 12.89
CA TYR A 139 -3.22 -11.03 13.34
C TYR A 139 -2.61 -11.25 14.74
N TRP A 140 -1.50 -10.57 15.03
CA TRP A 140 -0.89 -10.59 16.37
C TRP A 140 -1.58 -9.67 17.40
N GLY A 141 -2.71 -9.06 17.04
CA GLY A 141 -3.51 -8.22 17.94
C GLY A 141 -3.04 -6.77 18.04
N ILE A 142 -2.11 -6.32 17.19
CA ILE A 142 -1.71 -4.90 17.16
C ILE A 142 -2.84 -4.09 16.55
N PRO A 143 -3.37 -3.07 17.25
CA PRO A 143 -4.48 -2.27 16.77
C PRO A 143 -4.10 -1.49 15.52
N GLN A 144 -5.09 -1.23 14.66
CA GLN A 144 -4.90 -0.54 13.38
C GLN A 144 -4.29 0.86 13.52
N GLY A 145 -4.61 1.54 14.63
CA GLY A 145 -4.23 2.93 14.86
C GLY A 145 -4.99 3.91 13.96
N PRO A 146 -4.64 5.20 14.04
CA PRO A 146 -5.24 6.25 13.24
C PRO A 146 -5.08 6.02 11.73
N TYR A 147 -6.11 6.40 10.97
CA TYR A 147 -6.04 6.49 9.53
C TYR A 147 -5.11 7.64 9.10
N LEU A 148 -4.34 7.41 8.06
CA LEU A 148 -3.45 8.39 7.44
C LEU A 148 -3.62 8.34 5.92
N PHE A 149 -3.53 9.49 5.29
CA PHE A 149 -3.45 9.60 3.85
C PHE A 149 -2.07 10.16 3.45
N VAL A 150 -1.32 9.39 2.65
CA VAL A 150 0.03 9.79 2.21
C VAL A 150 -0.02 10.09 0.71
N PRO A 151 0.34 11.31 0.27
CA PRO A 151 0.37 11.65 -1.15
C PRO A 151 1.21 10.65 -1.96
N LEU A 152 0.74 10.28 -3.13
CA LEU A 152 1.30 9.29 -4.06
C LEU A 152 1.25 7.82 -3.58
N ILE A 153 1.24 7.55 -2.27
CA ILE A 153 1.10 6.21 -1.72
C ILE A 153 -0.39 5.85 -1.56
N GLY A 154 -1.19 6.81 -1.10
CA GLY A 154 -2.63 6.63 -0.89
C GLY A 154 -3.02 6.41 0.58
N PRO A 155 -4.17 5.77 0.82
CA PRO A 155 -4.70 5.49 2.15
C PRO A 155 -3.83 4.47 2.89
N THR A 156 -3.64 4.70 4.19
CA THR A 156 -2.94 3.79 5.09
C THR A 156 -3.42 3.98 6.53
N THR A 157 -2.87 3.21 7.47
CA THR A 157 -2.99 3.43 8.91
C THR A 157 -1.60 3.42 9.54
N VAL A 158 -1.47 3.78 10.79
CA VAL A 158 -0.16 3.72 11.47
C VAL A 158 0.41 2.30 11.42
N ARG A 159 -0.41 1.28 11.68
CA ARG A 159 0.01 -0.13 11.61
C ARG A 159 0.45 -0.53 10.20
N ASP A 160 -0.39 -0.27 9.21
CA ASP A 160 -0.15 -0.69 7.83
C ASP A 160 0.99 0.11 7.21
N GLY A 161 1.11 1.40 7.51
CA GLY A 161 2.22 2.26 7.09
C GLY A 161 3.56 1.78 7.67
N THR A 162 3.58 1.30 8.92
CA THR A 162 4.77 0.65 9.49
C THR A 162 5.13 -0.60 8.68
N GLY A 163 4.15 -1.40 8.31
CA GLY A 163 4.34 -2.55 7.43
C GLY A 163 4.95 -2.19 6.06
N LEU A 164 4.46 -1.10 5.44
CA LEU A 164 5.02 -0.59 4.18
C LEU A 164 6.50 -0.16 4.32
N VAL A 165 6.85 0.50 5.43
CA VAL A 165 8.24 0.89 5.71
C VAL A 165 9.14 -0.34 5.85
N ILE A 166 8.72 -1.35 6.61
CA ILE A 166 9.46 -2.60 6.77
C ILE A 166 9.63 -3.28 5.41
N ARG A 167 8.56 -3.39 4.63
CA ARG A 167 8.60 -3.96 3.29
C ARG A 167 9.59 -3.24 2.37
N TYR A 168 9.63 -1.92 2.40
CA TYR A 168 10.59 -1.13 1.63
C TYR A 168 12.03 -1.48 2.01
N TYR A 169 12.33 -1.55 3.30
CA TYR A 169 13.68 -1.89 3.77
C TYR A 169 14.05 -3.35 3.58
N LEU A 170 13.11 -4.28 3.58
CA LEU A 170 13.35 -5.71 3.31
C LEU A 170 13.29 -6.05 1.83
N GLY A 171 12.84 -5.12 0.98
CA GLY A 171 12.64 -5.35 -0.44
C GLY A 171 13.93 -5.73 -1.17
N PRO A 172 13.91 -6.81 -2.00
CA PRO A 172 15.09 -7.27 -2.71
C PRO A 172 15.69 -6.20 -3.63
N THR A 173 14.88 -5.33 -4.18
CA THR A 173 15.32 -4.20 -5.02
C THR A 173 16.34 -3.30 -4.32
N THR A 174 16.22 -3.14 -2.99
CA THR A 174 17.14 -2.30 -2.21
C THR A 174 18.51 -2.92 -2.07
N TYR A 175 18.62 -4.26 -1.96
CA TYR A 175 19.87 -4.94 -1.63
C TYR A 175 20.49 -5.69 -2.81
N VAL A 176 19.69 -6.15 -3.75
CA VAL A 176 20.16 -6.94 -4.90
C VAL A 176 20.61 -6.03 -6.03
N VAL A 177 19.95 -4.87 -6.21
CA VAL A 177 20.25 -3.95 -7.32
C VAL A 177 21.17 -2.84 -6.84
N ASN A 178 22.48 -3.00 -7.07
CA ASN A 178 23.49 -2.01 -6.69
C ASN A 178 23.52 -0.78 -7.62
N ASP A 179 23.11 -0.95 -8.89
CA ASP A 179 23.03 0.15 -9.85
C ASP A 179 21.87 1.07 -9.52
N VAL A 180 22.17 2.33 -9.15
CA VAL A 180 21.17 3.30 -8.71
C VAL A 180 20.16 3.66 -9.81
N PRO A 181 20.58 3.97 -11.05
CA PRO A 181 19.64 4.20 -12.14
C PRO A 181 18.67 3.04 -12.36
N LEU A 182 19.17 1.80 -12.45
CA LEU A 182 18.33 0.62 -12.62
C LEU A 182 17.36 0.44 -11.46
N ARG A 183 17.83 0.61 -10.23
CA ARG A 183 16.98 0.53 -9.04
C ARG A 183 15.84 1.56 -9.06
N ASN A 184 16.13 2.79 -9.47
CA ASN A 184 15.11 3.85 -9.59
C ASN A 184 14.08 3.51 -10.69
N VAL A 185 14.52 2.94 -11.81
CA VAL A 185 13.60 2.45 -12.86
C VAL A 185 12.70 1.35 -12.33
N LEU A 186 13.22 0.39 -11.58
CA LEU A 186 12.40 -0.68 -10.98
C LEU A 186 11.39 -0.13 -9.97
N TYR A 187 11.76 0.83 -9.14
CA TYR A 187 10.79 1.48 -8.24
C TYR A 187 9.69 2.22 -9.01
N PHE A 188 10.08 2.94 -10.06
CA PHE A 188 9.10 3.60 -10.93
C PHE A 188 8.15 2.61 -11.61
N LEU A 189 8.68 1.53 -12.19
CA LEU A 189 7.86 0.49 -12.84
C LEU A 189 6.94 -0.21 -11.85
N GLY A 190 7.39 -0.50 -10.63
CA GLY A 190 6.56 -1.10 -9.59
C GLY A 190 5.43 -0.16 -9.15
N ALA A 191 5.72 1.13 -8.96
CA ALA A 191 4.70 2.13 -8.64
C ALA A 191 3.70 2.31 -9.81
N LEU A 192 4.19 2.28 -11.05
CA LEU A 192 3.37 2.35 -12.24
C LEU A 192 2.43 1.14 -12.35
N ASP A 193 2.95 -0.07 -12.13
CA ASP A 193 2.13 -1.30 -12.15
C ASP A 193 1.01 -1.25 -11.11
N LEU A 194 1.32 -0.86 -9.87
CA LEU A 194 0.30 -0.66 -8.82
C LEU A 194 -0.75 0.36 -9.24
N ARG A 195 -0.35 1.45 -9.90
CA ARG A 195 -1.31 2.46 -10.36
C ARG A 195 -2.15 1.99 -11.53
N VAL A 196 -1.60 1.21 -12.44
CA VAL A 196 -2.33 0.56 -13.54
C VAL A 196 -3.44 -0.33 -12.98
N GLN A 197 -3.12 -1.19 -12.01
CA GLN A 197 -4.11 -2.05 -11.35
C GLN A 197 -5.25 -1.25 -10.66
N ALA A 198 -4.96 -0.04 -10.20
CA ALA A 198 -5.93 0.83 -9.54
C ALA A 198 -6.78 1.68 -10.50
N LEU A 199 -6.55 1.64 -11.83
CA LEU A 199 -7.27 2.48 -12.79
C LEU A 199 -8.77 2.24 -12.77
N ASP A 200 -9.21 0.99 -12.79
CA ASP A 200 -10.65 0.68 -12.83
C ASP A 200 -11.34 0.99 -11.49
N ALA A 201 -10.68 0.71 -10.37
CA ALA A 201 -11.17 1.12 -9.07
C ALA A 201 -11.32 2.66 -8.98
N SER A 202 -10.38 3.41 -9.55
CA SER A 202 -10.47 4.89 -9.61
C SER A 202 -11.67 5.37 -10.42
N LYS A 203 -11.96 4.74 -11.56
CA LYS A 203 -13.15 5.06 -12.36
C LYS A 203 -14.44 4.81 -11.58
N MET A 204 -14.51 3.72 -10.80
CA MET A 204 -15.66 3.43 -9.94
C MET A 204 -15.84 4.48 -8.85
N VAL A 205 -14.74 4.92 -8.21
CA VAL A 205 -14.78 6.02 -7.24
C VAL A 205 -15.26 7.31 -7.87
N ASP A 206 -14.78 7.64 -9.07
CA ASP A 206 -15.17 8.85 -9.80
C ASP A 206 -16.67 8.89 -10.12
N GLN A 207 -17.28 7.72 -10.34
CA GLN A 207 -18.73 7.62 -10.69
C GLN A 207 -19.64 7.54 -9.46
N ALA A 208 -19.18 6.89 -8.37
CA ALA A 208 -20.05 6.54 -7.24
C ALA A 208 -19.91 7.49 -6.04
N ALA A 209 -18.80 8.22 -5.91
CA ALA A 209 -18.52 8.97 -4.69
C ALA A 209 -18.92 10.44 -4.78
N ILE A 210 -19.79 10.88 -3.86
CA ILE A 210 -20.08 12.31 -3.63
C ILE A 210 -18.88 12.97 -2.93
N ASP A 211 -18.35 12.33 -1.87
CA ASP A 211 -17.10 12.70 -1.19
C ASP A 211 -16.09 11.58 -1.40
N ARG A 212 -15.17 11.78 -2.34
CA ARG A 212 -14.14 10.79 -2.71
C ARG A 212 -13.24 10.42 -1.55
N TYR A 213 -12.83 11.41 -0.74
CA TYR A 213 -11.98 11.16 0.42
C TYR A 213 -12.65 10.19 1.40
N THR A 214 -13.88 10.49 1.80
CA THR A 214 -14.64 9.65 2.73
C THR A 214 -14.91 8.26 2.16
N PHE A 215 -15.20 8.17 0.87
CA PHE A 215 -15.40 6.88 0.20
C PHE A 215 -14.12 6.02 0.23
N ILE A 216 -12.99 6.57 -0.19
CA ILE A 216 -11.69 5.88 -0.22
C ILE A 216 -11.30 5.44 1.20
N ARG A 217 -11.44 6.31 2.19
CA ARG A 217 -11.17 5.98 3.58
C ARG A 217 -11.98 4.78 4.06
N ARG A 218 -13.29 4.81 3.86
CA ARG A 218 -14.20 3.72 4.30
C ARG A 218 -13.88 2.42 3.57
N ALA A 219 -13.72 2.45 2.27
CA ALA A 219 -13.38 1.29 1.47
C ALA A 219 -12.05 0.66 1.91
N TYR A 220 -11.03 1.51 2.16
CA TYR A 220 -9.73 1.06 2.66
C TYR A 220 -9.86 0.37 4.02
N LEU A 221 -10.47 1.04 5.01
CA LEU A 221 -10.60 0.50 6.36
C LEU A 221 -11.38 -0.81 6.38
N GLN A 222 -12.48 -0.88 5.61
CA GLN A 222 -13.29 -2.10 5.49
C GLN A 222 -12.50 -3.23 4.84
N ARG A 223 -11.76 -2.95 3.77
CA ARG A 223 -10.91 -3.95 3.13
C ARG A 223 -9.82 -4.45 4.08
N ARG A 224 -9.17 -3.57 4.83
CA ARG A 224 -8.13 -3.97 5.79
C ARG A 224 -8.68 -4.84 6.91
N GLU A 225 -9.86 -4.53 7.41
CA GLU A 225 -10.54 -5.36 8.42
C GLU A 225 -10.85 -6.76 7.85
N TYR A 226 -11.37 -6.82 6.62
CA TYR A 226 -11.65 -8.07 5.91
C TYR A 226 -10.38 -8.91 5.72
N LEU A 227 -9.27 -8.31 5.28
CA LEU A 227 -8.01 -9.01 5.02
C LEU A 227 -7.36 -9.55 6.31
N VAL A 228 -7.33 -8.77 7.39
CA VAL A 228 -6.76 -9.20 8.69
C VAL A 228 -7.49 -10.42 9.27
N HIS A 229 -8.77 -10.58 8.93
CA HIS A 229 -9.60 -11.70 9.42
C HIS A 229 -9.84 -12.78 8.35
N ASP A 230 -9.02 -12.85 7.31
CA ASP A 230 -9.13 -13.85 6.24
C ASP A 230 -10.53 -13.97 5.63
N GLY A 231 -11.20 -12.85 5.45
CA GLY A 231 -12.55 -12.82 4.88
C GLY A 231 -13.69 -12.97 5.88
N ASN A 232 -13.40 -13.21 7.16
CA ASN A 232 -14.38 -13.40 8.23
C ASN A 232 -14.26 -12.33 9.32
N PRO A 233 -14.48 -11.05 9.03
CA PRO A 233 -14.43 -10.01 10.06
C PRO A 233 -15.51 -10.26 11.11
N PRO A 234 -15.24 -9.97 12.41
CA PRO A 234 -16.24 -10.08 13.46
C PRO A 234 -17.44 -9.20 13.12
N ARG A 235 -18.65 -9.72 13.35
CA ARG A 235 -19.86 -8.92 13.22
C ARG A 235 -19.78 -7.79 14.24
N LYS A 236 -19.92 -6.56 13.77
CA LYS A 236 -20.18 -5.42 14.66
C LYS A 236 -21.63 -5.61 15.07
N ASP A 237 -21.83 -6.01 16.32
CA ASP A 237 -23.17 -5.91 16.92
C ASP A 237 -23.55 -4.44 16.84
N ASP A 238 -24.76 -4.13 16.33
CA ASP A 238 -25.25 -2.77 16.05
C ASP A 238 -25.54 -1.96 17.35
N ASP A 239 -24.85 -2.29 18.45
CA ASP A 239 -25.04 -1.75 19.78
C ASP A 239 -23.86 -0.84 20.23
N GLU A 240 -23.44 0.16 19.39
CA GLU A 240 -22.74 1.34 19.95
C GLU A 240 -22.99 2.63 19.14
#